data_791d7367c1fe6c952a1b3b32dd207fe0
#
_entry.id   791d7367c1fe6c952a1b3b32dd207fe0
#
_cell.length_a   1.000
_cell.length_b   1.000
_cell.length_c   1.000
_cell.angle_alpha   90.00
_cell.angle_beta   90.00
_cell.angle_gamma   90.00
#
_symmetry.space_group_name_H-M   'P 1'
#
loop_
_entity.id
_entity.type
_entity.pdbx_description
1 polymer ?
#
loop_
_entity_poly.entity_id
_entity_poly.type
_entity_poly.pdbx_seq_one_letter_code
_entity_poly.pdbx_strand_id
1 'polypeptide(L)'
;MVITGLESVLNRFPEQLKGKRIGILCHASSVTADFTHISDIFFSRHDCSLTALFGPQHGIHGQTQDNMIEWHSQTHHEFDIPLYSLYGKQRKPTTEMLTGIDAFLIDLQDVGARLYTYIWTVKLCMEACSEAGIPVWLLDRPNPIGRLPYDGPVLKEEFFTFVGGASIPLCHRMTIGEMALWIQEKYYPGCDLNIVRMKNWKRASLFSETGLPWVLPSPNMPTLQTALVYPGTVLIEALNLSEGRGTTIPFELFGAPFLDQEKLKKNLDARHIEGCVFRKHDFIPTFHKFSGEVCYGMQIHITEVDRYKPVMTALEIFDAIFETTGSDALKFKLPPYEYEYKLMPFDILSGDSVMRELLIARSNIGVEKERWAHEIEEFRKEFRQIAIYQE
;
A
#
# COMPACT_ATOMS: atom_id res chain seq x y z
N MET A 1 -9.41 -22.81 0.09
CA MET A 1 -8.17 -22.09 -0.20
C MET A 1 -8.39 -21.22 -1.44
N VAL A 2 -7.95 -19.99 -1.42
CA VAL A 2 -7.92 -19.10 -2.59
C VAL A 2 -6.78 -19.58 -3.52
N ILE A 3 -7.01 -19.50 -4.82
CA ILE A 3 -6.00 -19.72 -5.84
C ILE A 3 -5.64 -18.34 -6.40
N THR A 4 -4.38 -17.92 -6.26
CA THR A 4 -3.89 -16.62 -6.74
C THR A 4 -3.81 -16.57 -8.27
N GLY A 5 -3.63 -15.36 -8.83
CA GLY A 5 -3.35 -15.21 -10.26
C GLY A 5 -2.10 -15.99 -10.70
N LEU A 6 -1.04 -16.00 -9.88
CA LEU A 6 0.16 -16.81 -10.13
C LEU A 6 -0.18 -18.29 -10.25
N GLU A 7 -0.85 -18.87 -9.27
CA GLU A 7 -1.24 -20.28 -9.31
C GLU A 7 -2.22 -20.59 -10.45
N SER A 8 -3.08 -19.64 -10.80
CA SER A 8 -4.00 -19.77 -11.94
C SER A 8 -3.25 -19.88 -13.27
N VAL A 9 -2.20 -19.07 -13.49
CA VAL A 9 -1.30 -19.17 -14.65
C VAL A 9 -0.56 -20.51 -14.67
N LEU A 10 -0.07 -20.97 -13.52
CA LEU A 10 0.67 -22.23 -13.44
C LEU A 10 -0.24 -23.43 -13.71
N ASN A 11 -1.47 -23.41 -13.25
CA ASN A 11 -2.44 -24.47 -13.51
C ASN A 11 -2.87 -24.54 -14.99
N ARG A 12 -2.90 -23.40 -15.67
CA ARG A 12 -3.21 -23.32 -17.10
C ARG A 12 -2.42 -22.17 -17.73
N PHE A 13 -1.24 -22.51 -18.25
CA PHE A 13 -0.39 -21.53 -18.89
C PHE A 13 -1.01 -20.96 -20.17
N PRO A 14 -1.13 -19.62 -20.30
CA PRO A 14 -1.73 -18.99 -21.46
C PRO A 14 -0.93 -19.26 -22.74
N GLU A 15 -1.61 -19.63 -23.84
CA GLU A 15 -0.98 -19.87 -25.15
C GLU A 15 -0.23 -18.62 -25.63
N GLN A 16 -0.76 -17.42 -25.32
CA GLN A 16 -0.18 -16.14 -25.72
C GLN A 16 1.21 -15.88 -25.08
N LEU A 17 1.53 -16.56 -23.99
CA LEU A 17 2.83 -16.45 -23.32
C LEU A 17 3.85 -17.50 -23.78
N LYS A 18 3.42 -18.53 -24.53
CA LYS A 18 4.31 -19.57 -25.03
C LYS A 18 5.30 -19.01 -26.06
N GLY A 19 6.58 -19.35 -25.91
CA GLY A 19 7.68 -18.89 -26.74
C GLY A 19 8.04 -17.41 -26.56
N LYS A 20 7.42 -16.71 -25.59
CA LYS A 20 7.65 -15.29 -25.35
C LYS A 20 8.84 -15.05 -24.41
N ARG A 21 9.49 -13.90 -24.60
CA ARG A 21 10.48 -13.32 -23.72
C ARG A 21 9.72 -12.50 -22.68
N ILE A 22 9.87 -12.86 -21.42
CA ILE A 22 9.05 -12.35 -20.31
C ILE A 22 9.89 -11.42 -19.42
N GLY A 23 9.40 -10.20 -19.19
CA GLY A 23 9.82 -9.34 -18.09
C GLY A 23 8.88 -9.50 -16.91
N ILE A 24 9.36 -9.56 -15.67
CA ILE A 24 8.51 -9.73 -14.48
C ILE A 24 8.77 -8.64 -13.47
N LEU A 25 7.71 -7.91 -13.10
CA LEU A 25 7.68 -7.06 -11.90
C LEU A 25 7.21 -7.91 -10.71
N CYS A 26 8.10 -8.08 -9.72
CA CYS A 26 7.84 -8.92 -8.55
C CYS A 26 8.59 -8.42 -7.31
N HIS A 27 8.26 -9.00 -6.16
CA HIS A 27 8.90 -8.73 -4.88
C HIS A 27 8.88 -9.98 -3.98
N ALA A 28 9.37 -9.87 -2.75
CA ALA A 28 9.52 -11.02 -1.84
C ALA A 28 8.24 -11.85 -1.61
N SER A 29 7.05 -11.23 -1.72
CA SER A 29 5.76 -11.93 -1.56
C SER A 29 5.20 -12.51 -2.86
N SER A 30 5.92 -12.41 -3.97
CA SER A 30 5.51 -12.98 -5.26
C SER A 30 5.75 -14.48 -5.30
N VAL A 31 5.10 -15.19 -4.38
CA VAL A 31 5.26 -16.64 -4.14
C VAL A 31 3.94 -17.38 -4.29
N THR A 32 4.03 -18.67 -4.56
CA THR A 32 2.93 -19.64 -4.45
C THR A 32 2.62 -19.98 -2.99
N ALA A 33 1.56 -20.72 -2.74
CA ALA A 33 1.19 -21.16 -1.37
C ALA A 33 2.26 -22.04 -0.69
N ASP A 34 3.14 -22.69 -1.47
CA ASP A 34 4.28 -23.47 -1.01
C ASP A 34 5.61 -22.70 -0.98
N PHE A 35 5.53 -21.37 -1.07
CA PHE A 35 6.65 -20.42 -1.01
C PHE A 35 7.62 -20.47 -2.20
N THR A 36 7.26 -21.05 -3.32
CA THR A 36 8.11 -20.99 -4.53
C THR A 36 7.95 -19.63 -5.19
N HIS A 37 9.07 -18.92 -5.39
CA HIS A 37 9.05 -17.56 -5.95
C HIS A 37 8.82 -17.58 -7.47
N ILE A 38 8.10 -16.56 -7.97
CA ILE A 38 7.75 -16.45 -9.39
C ILE A 38 8.97 -16.42 -10.29
N SER A 39 10.09 -15.82 -9.88
CA SER A 39 11.32 -15.77 -10.67
C SER A 39 11.91 -17.15 -10.92
N ASP A 40 11.96 -18.02 -9.88
CA ASP A 40 12.48 -19.38 -9.97
C ASP A 40 11.60 -20.24 -10.89
N ILE A 41 10.28 -20.07 -10.75
CA ILE A 41 9.29 -20.76 -11.58
C ILE A 41 9.50 -20.40 -13.05
N PHE A 42 9.53 -19.12 -13.39
CA PHE A 42 9.64 -18.68 -14.78
C PHE A 42 11.02 -18.90 -15.37
N PHE A 43 12.09 -18.85 -14.57
CA PHE A 43 13.43 -19.17 -15.02
C PHE A 43 13.58 -20.65 -15.38
N SER A 44 12.95 -21.54 -14.64
CA SER A 44 13.00 -22.99 -14.92
C SER A 44 12.07 -23.47 -16.03
N ARG A 45 11.19 -22.61 -16.57
CA ARG A 45 10.26 -22.99 -17.64
C ARG A 45 10.98 -23.13 -18.99
N HIS A 46 10.49 -24.06 -19.81
CA HIS A 46 11.00 -24.30 -21.18
C HIS A 46 10.05 -23.76 -22.26
N ASP A 47 8.85 -23.37 -21.91
CA ASP A 47 7.81 -22.89 -22.84
C ASP A 47 7.73 -21.34 -22.92
N CYS A 48 8.58 -20.61 -22.17
CA CYS A 48 8.83 -19.18 -22.28
C CYS A 48 10.27 -18.89 -21.79
N SER A 49 10.75 -17.66 -21.92
CA SER A 49 12.07 -17.24 -21.46
C SER A 49 11.98 -16.04 -20.54
N LEU A 50 12.40 -16.17 -19.28
CA LEU A 50 12.58 -15.03 -18.38
C LEU A 50 13.80 -14.23 -18.83
N THR A 51 13.62 -12.95 -19.18
CA THR A 51 14.69 -12.08 -19.74
C THR A 51 15.04 -10.89 -18.87
N ALA A 52 14.15 -10.45 -17.99
CA ALA A 52 14.44 -9.38 -17.06
C ALA A 52 13.52 -9.45 -15.83
N LEU A 53 14.05 -9.00 -14.70
CA LEU A 53 13.28 -8.78 -13.45
C LEU A 53 13.23 -7.30 -13.12
N PHE A 54 12.12 -6.90 -12.53
CA PHE A 54 11.86 -5.54 -12.07
C PHE A 54 11.39 -5.61 -10.61
N GLY A 55 11.96 -4.74 -9.77
CA GLY A 55 11.56 -4.67 -8.36
C GLY A 55 11.02 -3.29 -8.00
N PRO A 56 9.96 -3.21 -7.20
CA PRO A 56 9.38 -1.96 -6.71
C PRO A 56 10.21 -1.38 -5.55
N GLN A 57 9.66 -0.42 -4.81
CA GLN A 57 10.19 0.03 -3.53
C GLN A 57 10.51 -1.18 -2.62
N HIS A 58 11.55 -1.08 -1.82
CA HIS A 58 12.12 -2.13 -0.96
C HIS A 58 12.89 -3.24 -1.69
N GLY A 59 12.89 -3.26 -3.01
CA GLY A 59 13.59 -4.27 -3.81
C GLY A 59 12.87 -5.60 -3.96
N ILE A 60 13.41 -6.46 -4.78
CA ILE A 60 12.82 -7.79 -5.05
C ILE A 60 12.86 -8.72 -3.83
N HIS A 61 13.82 -8.52 -2.92
CA HIS A 61 13.98 -9.32 -1.70
C HIS A 61 13.49 -8.62 -0.44
N GLY A 62 12.97 -7.39 -0.53
CA GLY A 62 12.47 -6.64 0.61
C GLY A 62 13.54 -6.18 1.60
N GLN A 63 14.78 -5.94 1.16
CA GLN A 63 15.91 -5.67 2.06
C GLN A 63 16.01 -4.20 2.52
N THR A 64 15.44 -3.23 1.81
CA THR A 64 15.50 -1.81 2.19
C THR A 64 14.33 -1.45 3.10
N GLN A 65 14.64 -1.05 4.34
CA GLN A 65 13.66 -0.99 5.42
C GLN A 65 12.94 0.36 5.55
N ASP A 66 13.55 1.46 5.08
CA ASP A 66 13.01 2.81 5.26
C ASP A 66 12.64 3.47 3.92
N ASN A 67 11.83 4.53 3.99
CA ASN A 67 11.44 5.34 2.83
C ASN A 67 12.65 6.10 2.28
N MET A 68 12.64 6.38 0.97
CA MET A 68 13.68 7.13 0.26
C MET A 68 15.07 6.45 0.28
N ILE A 69 15.15 5.16 0.65
CA ILE A 69 16.37 4.37 0.48
C ILE A 69 16.30 3.69 -0.89
N GLU A 70 17.11 4.19 -1.82
CA GLU A 70 17.20 3.65 -3.18
C GLU A 70 18.00 2.34 -3.19
N TRP A 71 17.63 1.43 -4.07
CA TRP A 71 18.42 0.27 -4.43
C TRP A 71 18.76 0.30 -5.92
N HIS A 72 19.89 -0.28 -6.30
CA HIS A 72 20.42 -0.13 -7.65
C HIS A 72 20.12 -1.33 -8.53
N SER A 73 19.85 -1.06 -9.81
CA SER A 73 19.79 -2.10 -10.85
C SER A 73 21.10 -2.87 -10.93
N GLN A 74 21.02 -4.16 -11.13
CA GLN A 74 22.15 -5.07 -11.19
C GLN A 74 21.85 -6.29 -12.07
N THR A 75 22.80 -7.17 -12.30
CA THR A 75 22.55 -8.49 -12.88
C THR A 75 22.13 -9.45 -11.76
N HIS A 76 21.08 -10.23 -11.98
CA HIS A 76 20.64 -11.26 -11.03
C HIS A 76 21.71 -12.35 -10.95
N HIS A 77 22.22 -12.62 -9.75
CA HIS A 77 23.43 -13.43 -9.54
C HIS A 77 23.29 -14.91 -9.94
N GLU A 78 22.07 -15.48 -9.89
CA GLU A 78 21.82 -16.87 -10.25
C GLU A 78 21.36 -17.02 -11.70
N PHE A 79 20.57 -16.06 -12.21
CA PHE A 79 19.94 -16.18 -13.51
C PHE A 79 20.72 -15.50 -14.64
N ASP A 80 21.71 -14.68 -14.31
CA ASP A 80 22.51 -13.88 -15.25
C ASP A 80 21.66 -13.01 -16.19
N ILE A 81 20.54 -12.46 -15.68
CA ILE A 81 19.64 -11.55 -16.38
C ILE A 81 19.56 -10.19 -15.66
N PRO A 82 19.16 -9.12 -16.36
CA PRO A 82 18.97 -7.80 -15.73
C PRO A 82 17.94 -7.83 -14.62
N LEU A 83 18.26 -7.18 -13.49
CA LEU A 83 17.35 -6.87 -12.38
C LEU A 83 17.29 -5.35 -12.24
N TYR A 84 16.16 -4.76 -12.62
CA TYR A 84 15.95 -3.32 -12.65
C TYR A 84 15.23 -2.81 -11.41
N SER A 85 15.75 -1.70 -10.82
CA SER A 85 15.08 -0.96 -9.76
C SER A 85 14.07 0.02 -10.36
N LEU A 86 12.84 -0.05 -9.89
CA LEU A 86 11.78 0.92 -10.19
C LEU A 86 11.46 1.81 -8.97
N TYR A 87 12.48 2.11 -8.17
CA TYR A 87 12.36 3.03 -7.04
C TYR A 87 13.56 3.98 -6.96
N GLY A 88 13.29 5.26 -6.72
CA GLY A 88 14.28 6.32 -6.71
C GLY A 88 14.11 7.27 -7.89
N LYS A 89 15.20 7.60 -8.57
CA LYS A 89 15.18 8.46 -9.76
C LYS A 89 14.43 7.85 -10.94
N GLN A 90 14.55 6.53 -11.10
CA GLN A 90 13.88 5.77 -12.17
C GLN A 90 12.73 4.98 -11.57
N ARG A 91 11.48 5.36 -11.87
CA ARG A 91 10.26 4.70 -11.39
C ARG A 91 9.42 4.08 -12.49
N LYS A 92 9.52 4.62 -13.71
CA LYS A 92 8.88 4.10 -14.92
C LYS A 92 9.94 3.32 -15.72
N PRO A 93 9.67 2.08 -16.18
CA PRO A 93 10.59 1.38 -17.09
C PRO A 93 10.96 2.24 -18.29
N THR A 94 12.25 2.27 -18.63
CA THR A 94 12.71 2.93 -19.86
C THR A 94 12.55 2.00 -21.07
N THR A 95 12.63 2.57 -22.28
CA THR A 95 12.60 1.77 -23.52
C THR A 95 13.72 0.74 -23.56
N GLU A 96 14.92 1.07 -23.04
CA GLU A 96 16.05 0.16 -22.96
C GLU A 96 15.77 -1.01 -22.03
N MET A 97 15.15 -0.77 -20.87
CA MET A 97 14.77 -1.83 -19.93
C MET A 97 13.71 -2.78 -20.51
N LEU A 98 12.88 -2.31 -21.42
CA LEU A 98 11.83 -3.08 -22.08
C LEU A 98 12.33 -3.77 -23.38
N THR A 99 13.56 -3.47 -23.83
CA THR A 99 14.10 -4.06 -25.06
C THR A 99 14.19 -5.58 -24.95
N GLY A 100 13.59 -6.26 -25.91
CA GLY A 100 13.61 -7.72 -25.95
C GLY A 100 12.56 -8.40 -25.06
N ILE A 101 11.60 -7.67 -24.50
CA ILE A 101 10.45 -8.21 -23.78
C ILE A 101 9.25 -8.27 -24.71
N ASP A 102 8.63 -9.45 -24.81
CA ASP A 102 7.42 -9.69 -25.61
C ASP A 102 6.13 -9.64 -24.80
N ALA A 103 6.23 -9.84 -23.46
CA ALA A 103 5.13 -9.71 -22.52
C ALA A 103 5.66 -9.32 -21.13
N PHE A 104 4.93 -8.46 -20.42
CA PHE A 104 5.31 -7.96 -19.11
C PHE A 104 4.36 -8.52 -18.05
N LEU A 105 4.88 -9.33 -17.15
CA LEU A 105 4.11 -9.91 -16.04
C LEU A 105 4.26 -9.07 -14.79
N ILE A 106 3.19 -8.98 -14.01
CA ILE A 106 3.16 -8.28 -12.72
C ILE A 106 2.58 -9.23 -11.67
N ASP A 107 3.32 -9.48 -10.62
CA ASP A 107 2.89 -10.25 -9.45
C ASP A 107 3.33 -9.53 -8.18
N LEU A 108 2.44 -8.74 -7.59
CA LEU A 108 2.70 -7.96 -6.39
C LEU A 108 1.58 -8.18 -5.35
N GLN A 109 1.96 -8.36 -4.08
CA GLN A 109 1.03 -8.33 -2.96
C GLN A 109 0.87 -6.89 -2.46
N ASP A 110 -0.23 -6.25 -2.80
CA ASP A 110 -0.63 -4.95 -2.26
C ASP A 110 -1.26 -5.09 -0.86
N VAL A 111 -1.37 -3.98 -0.12
CA VAL A 111 -1.98 -3.95 1.22
C VAL A 111 -3.34 -3.26 1.27
N GLY A 112 -3.87 -2.81 0.12
CA GLY A 112 -5.22 -2.24 0.01
C GLY A 112 -5.36 -0.78 0.43
N ALA A 113 -4.24 -0.10 0.67
CA ALA A 113 -4.20 1.32 1.01
C ALA A 113 -3.61 2.14 -0.16
N ARG A 114 -4.27 3.25 -0.54
CA ARG A 114 -3.81 4.14 -1.61
C ARG A 114 -2.33 4.54 -1.49
N LEU A 115 -1.84 4.69 -0.27
CA LEU A 115 -0.49 5.15 0.02
C LEU A 115 0.59 4.09 -0.19
N TYR A 116 0.20 2.83 -0.42
CA TYR A 116 1.15 1.76 -0.67
C TYR A 116 1.62 1.80 -2.12
N THR A 117 2.89 2.08 -2.35
CA THR A 117 3.44 2.53 -3.65
C THR A 117 3.39 1.49 -4.78
N TYR A 118 3.09 0.22 -4.48
CA TYR A 118 3.10 -0.85 -5.49
C TYR A 118 2.06 -0.64 -6.60
N ILE A 119 0.87 -0.15 -6.25
CA ILE A 119 -0.16 0.18 -7.25
C ILE A 119 0.30 1.29 -8.21
N TRP A 120 1.14 2.22 -7.74
CA TRP A 120 1.68 3.31 -8.57
C TRP A 120 2.85 2.84 -9.42
N THR A 121 3.65 1.89 -8.94
CA THR A 121 4.64 1.19 -9.76
C THR A 121 3.94 0.43 -10.90
N VAL A 122 2.82 -0.26 -10.63
CA VAL A 122 1.97 -0.89 -11.66
C VAL A 122 1.51 0.13 -12.70
N LYS A 123 0.99 1.28 -12.26
CA LYS A 123 0.55 2.36 -13.15
C LYS A 123 1.65 2.79 -14.12
N LEU A 124 2.86 3.02 -13.61
CA LEU A 124 4.02 3.43 -14.42
C LEU A 124 4.50 2.33 -15.37
N CYS A 125 4.42 1.07 -14.96
CA CYS A 125 4.72 -0.08 -15.85
C CYS A 125 3.68 -0.21 -16.96
N MET A 126 2.38 -0.04 -16.65
CA MET A 126 1.31 -0.05 -17.65
C MET A 126 1.49 1.07 -18.68
N GLU A 127 1.87 2.27 -18.24
CA GLU A 127 2.19 3.39 -19.12
C GLU A 127 3.34 3.04 -20.06
N ALA A 128 4.48 2.59 -19.52
CA ALA A 128 5.65 2.23 -20.31
C ALA A 128 5.38 1.10 -21.31
N CYS A 129 4.66 0.07 -20.88
CA CYS A 129 4.29 -1.06 -21.73
C CYS A 129 3.29 -0.65 -22.84
N SER A 130 2.33 0.24 -22.52
CA SER A 130 1.40 0.79 -23.51
C SER A 130 2.13 1.58 -24.59
N GLU A 131 3.11 2.42 -24.21
CA GLU A 131 3.94 3.17 -25.16
C GLU A 131 4.81 2.25 -26.03
N ALA A 132 5.27 1.12 -25.48
CA ALA A 132 6.10 0.15 -26.18
C ALA A 132 5.30 -0.92 -26.96
N GLY A 133 3.99 -0.93 -26.84
CA GLY A 133 3.12 -1.96 -27.45
C GLY A 133 3.31 -3.36 -26.86
N ILE A 134 3.71 -3.46 -25.58
CA ILE A 134 3.95 -4.72 -24.89
C ILE A 134 2.71 -5.07 -24.04
N PRO A 135 2.11 -6.28 -24.21
CA PRO A 135 0.98 -6.71 -23.40
C PRO A 135 1.39 -6.90 -21.93
N VAL A 136 0.55 -6.41 -21.02
CA VAL A 136 0.69 -6.55 -19.57
C VAL A 136 -0.18 -7.69 -19.07
N TRP A 137 0.38 -8.58 -18.27
CA TRP A 137 -0.30 -9.68 -17.60
C TRP A 137 -0.19 -9.48 -16.10
N LEU A 138 -1.28 -9.11 -15.46
CA LEU A 138 -1.31 -8.93 -14.00
C LEU A 138 -1.90 -10.17 -13.32
N LEU A 139 -1.11 -10.78 -12.46
CA LEU A 139 -1.44 -11.98 -11.68
C LEU A 139 -2.04 -11.52 -10.35
N ASP A 140 -3.38 -11.51 -10.26
CA ASP A 140 -4.07 -10.85 -9.16
C ASP A 140 -3.92 -11.57 -7.82
N ARG A 141 -3.91 -10.78 -6.73
CA ARG A 141 -3.75 -11.24 -5.34
C ARG A 141 -4.83 -10.65 -4.43
N PRO A 142 -5.15 -11.30 -3.29
CA PRO A 142 -6.14 -10.79 -2.34
C PRO A 142 -5.76 -9.41 -1.83
N ASN A 143 -6.74 -8.52 -1.73
CA ASN A 143 -6.61 -7.34 -0.89
C ASN A 143 -6.75 -7.78 0.58
N PRO A 144 -5.71 -7.65 1.42
CA PRO A 144 -5.73 -8.18 2.79
C PRO A 144 -6.67 -7.42 3.71
N ILE A 145 -7.01 -6.18 3.37
CA ILE A 145 -7.93 -5.33 4.14
C ILE A 145 -9.26 -5.10 3.42
N GLY A 146 -9.58 -5.89 2.39
CA GLY A 146 -10.80 -5.73 1.58
C GLY A 146 -12.12 -5.79 2.38
N ARG A 147 -12.09 -6.39 3.57
CA ARG A 147 -13.23 -6.45 4.49
C ARG A 147 -13.44 -5.16 5.29
N LEU A 148 -12.41 -4.32 5.48
CA LEU A 148 -12.59 -3.01 6.12
C LEU A 148 -13.63 -2.18 5.36
N PRO A 149 -14.37 -1.29 6.05
CA PRO A 149 -15.16 -0.28 5.38
C PRO A 149 -14.30 0.60 4.46
N TYR A 150 -14.89 1.17 3.40
CA TYR A 150 -14.26 2.30 2.72
C TYR A 150 -14.02 3.43 3.72
N ASP A 151 -12.85 4.07 3.65
CA ASP A 151 -12.50 5.11 4.62
C ASP A 151 -11.48 6.09 4.05
N GLY A 152 -11.52 7.32 4.56
CA GLY A 152 -10.66 8.41 4.13
C GLY A 152 -11.11 9.10 2.85
N PRO A 153 -10.58 10.31 2.57
CA PRO A 153 -10.97 11.12 1.42
C PRO A 153 -10.54 10.49 0.10
N VAL A 154 -11.29 10.79 -0.95
CA VAL A 154 -10.86 10.57 -2.33
C VAL A 154 -9.76 11.56 -2.66
N LEU A 155 -8.65 11.07 -3.22
CA LEU A 155 -7.49 11.88 -3.57
C LEU A 155 -7.85 12.93 -4.64
N LYS A 156 -7.54 14.19 -4.38
CA LYS A 156 -7.68 15.28 -5.35
C LYS A 156 -6.47 15.35 -6.28
N GLU A 157 -6.70 15.70 -7.54
CA GLU A 157 -5.67 15.67 -8.59
C GLU A 157 -4.45 16.55 -8.29
N GLU A 158 -4.66 17.70 -7.63
CA GLU A 158 -3.57 18.60 -7.23
C GLU A 158 -2.60 18.00 -6.22
N PHE A 159 -2.96 16.87 -5.57
CA PHE A 159 -2.12 16.12 -4.65
C PHE A 159 -1.58 14.82 -5.25
N PHE A 160 -1.70 14.61 -6.56
CA PHE A 160 -1.12 13.44 -7.21
C PHE A 160 0.40 13.44 -7.10
N THR A 161 0.93 12.35 -6.53
CA THR A 161 2.35 12.10 -6.34
C THR A 161 2.64 10.61 -6.50
N PHE A 162 3.87 10.19 -6.22
CA PHE A 162 4.22 8.77 -6.21
C PHE A 162 3.52 7.94 -5.10
N VAL A 163 2.95 8.57 -4.09
CA VAL A 163 2.15 7.90 -3.04
C VAL A 163 0.64 8.06 -3.24
N GLY A 164 0.23 8.49 -4.44
CA GLY A 164 -1.17 8.63 -4.80
C GLY A 164 -1.30 9.20 -6.21
N GLY A 165 -1.73 8.40 -7.17
CA GLY A 165 -1.80 8.78 -8.59
C GLY A 165 -3.16 8.51 -9.26
N ALA A 166 -4.23 8.37 -8.49
CA ALA A 166 -5.61 8.26 -8.98
C ALA A 166 -6.60 8.73 -7.92
N SER A 167 -7.75 9.28 -8.37
CA SER A 167 -8.83 9.76 -7.50
C SER A 167 -9.61 8.59 -6.90
N ILE A 168 -9.08 8.02 -5.84
CA ILE A 168 -9.64 6.89 -5.09
C ILE A 168 -9.59 7.16 -3.59
N PRO A 169 -10.47 6.54 -2.77
CA PRO A 169 -10.40 6.63 -1.30
C PRO A 169 -9.09 6.06 -0.76
N LEU A 170 -8.70 6.47 0.43
CA LEU A 170 -7.49 5.96 1.07
C LEU A 170 -7.60 4.45 1.35
N CYS A 171 -8.74 3.98 1.89
CA CYS A 171 -9.12 2.57 1.93
C CYS A 171 -10.06 2.26 0.77
N HIS A 172 -9.54 1.74 -0.35
CA HIS A 172 -10.27 1.61 -1.61
C HIS A 172 -10.91 0.24 -1.85
N ARG A 173 -10.56 -0.79 -1.10
CA ARG A 173 -11.08 -2.17 -1.18
C ARG A 173 -10.85 -2.92 -2.50
N MET A 174 -10.22 -2.32 -3.49
CA MET A 174 -9.88 -2.99 -4.76
C MET A 174 -8.73 -3.98 -4.57
N THR A 175 -8.72 -5.06 -5.36
CA THR A 175 -7.49 -5.84 -5.57
C THR A 175 -6.52 -5.06 -6.45
N ILE A 176 -5.26 -5.50 -6.53
CA ILE A 176 -4.29 -4.87 -7.44
C ILE A 176 -4.71 -5.04 -8.91
N GLY A 177 -5.40 -6.14 -9.25
CA GLY A 177 -5.99 -6.37 -10.57
C GLY A 177 -7.13 -5.40 -10.88
N GLU A 178 -8.03 -5.17 -9.93
CA GLU A 178 -9.10 -4.19 -10.08
C GLU A 178 -8.56 -2.76 -10.15
N MET A 179 -7.49 -2.45 -9.39
CA MET A 179 -6.79 -1.18 -9.50
C MET A 179 -6.19 -0.99 -10.89
N ALA A 180 -5.58 -2.03 -11.46
CA ALA A 180 -5.05 -1.95 -12.82
C ALA A 180 -6.15 -1.72 -13.87
N LEU A 181 -7.33 -2.34 -13.72
CA LEU A 181 -8.50 -2.06 -14.58
C LEU A 181 -8.98 -0.61 -14.45
N TRP A 182 -9.03 -0.08 -13.21
CA TRP A 182 -9.35 1.33 -12.96
C TRP A 182 -8.36 2.26 -13.66
N ILE A 183 -7.06 1.97 -13.53
CA ILE A 183 -5.98 2.73 -14.16
C ILE A 183 -6.09 2.64 -15.69
N GLN A 184 -6.34 1.45 -16.25
CA GLN A 184 -6.52 1.27 -17.69
C GLN A 184 -7.66 2.14 -18.20
N GLU A 185 -8.84 2.06 -17.58
CA GLU A 185 -10.03 2.78 -18.03
C GLU A 185 -9.84 4.30 -17.98
N LYS A 186 -9.25 4.81 -16.90
CA LYS A 186 -9.14 6.26 -16.65
C LYS A 186 -7.95 6.92 -17.30
N TYR A 187 -6.81 6.22 -17.42
CA TYR A 187 -5.55 6.85 -17.81
C TYR A 187 -4.90 6.23 -19.06
N TYR A 188 -5.05 4.91 -19.26
CA TYR A 188 -4.36 4.21 -20.34
C TYR A 188 -5.29 3.25 -21.10
N PRO A 189 -6.35 3.74 -21.76
CA PRO A 189 -7.34 2.87 -22.43
C PRO A 189 -6.75 2.04 -23.59
N GLY A 190 -5.57 2.43 -24.09
CA GLY A 190 -4.84 1.68 -25.12
C GLY A 190 -3.89 0.60 -24.58
N CYS A 191 -3.75 0.44 -23.26
CA CYS A 191 -2.92 -0.60 -22.68
C CYS A 191 -3.53 -1.98 -22.90
N ASP A 192 -2.77 -2.92 -23.49
CA ASP A 192 -3.18 -4.32 -23.62
C ASP A 192 -3.00 -5.00 -22.25
N LEU A 193 -4.03 -4.92 -21.40
CA LEU A 193 -4.05 -5.43 -20.03
C LEU A 193 -4.83 -6.74 -19.93
N ASN A 194 -4.17 -7.76 -19.41
CA ASN A 194 -4.70 -9.10 -19.20
C ASN A 194 -4.69 -9.42 -17.69
N ILE A 195 -5.84 -9.44 -17.03
CA ILE A 195 -5.94 -9.81 -15.61
C ILE A 195 -6.11 -11.32 -15.45
N VAL A 196 -5.16 -11.97 -14.81
CA VAL A 196 -5.29 -13.35 -14.38
C VAL A 196 -5.96 -13.39 -13.02
N ARG A 197 -7.26 -13.70 -13.03
CA ARG A 197 -8.11 -13.64 -11.86
C ARG A 197 -7.78 -14.72 -10.82
N MET A 198 -7.96 -14.38 -9.56
CA MET A 198 -8.02 -15.35 -8.47
C MET A 198 -9.26 -16.24 -8.59
N LYS A 199 -9.20 -17.41 -7.96
CA LYS A 199 -10.39 -18.26 -7.77
C LYS A 199 -10.69 -18.38 -6.28
N ASN A 200 -11.98 -18.52 -5.94
CA ASN A 200 -12.50 -18.71 -4.57
C ASN A 200 -12.22 -17.53 -3.62
N TRP A 201 -11.87 -16.36 -4.11
CA TRP A 201 -11.73 -15.15 -3.30
C TRP A 201 -13.01 -14.31 -3.33
N LYS A 202 -13.36 -13.73 -2.18
CA LYS A 202 -14.45 -12.77 -2.00
C LYS A 202 -13.91 -11.55 -1.29
N ARG A 203 -14.38 -10.38 -1.64
CA ARG A 203 -13.95 -9.11 -1.06
C ARG A 203 -14.16 -9.03 0.45
N ALA A 204 -15.27 -9.59 0.95
CA ALA A 204 -15.59 -9.65 2.37
C ALA A 204 -14.76 -10.66 3.18
N SER A 205 -13.89 -11.46 2.53
CA SER A 205 -13.03 -12.41 3.25
C SER A 205 -11.89 -11.68 3.97
N LEU A 206 -11.60 -12.11 5.20
CA LEU A 206 -10.33 -11.79 5.84
C LEU A 206 -9.20 -12.53 5.11
N PHE A 207 -8.00 -11.95 5.08
CA PHE A 207 -6.85 -12.64 4.48
C PHE A 207 -6.56 -13.99 5.16
N SER A 208 -6.72 -14.10 6.47
CA SER A 208 -6.58 -15.35 7.22
C SER A 208 -7.54 -16.46 6.76
N GLU A 209 -8.67 -16.11 6.13
CA GLU A 209 -9.65 -17.06 5.59
C GLU A 209 -9.27 -17.57 4.20
N THR A 210 -8.29 -16.95 3.55
CA THR A 210 -7.83 -17.35 2.20
C THR A 210 -7.08 -18.68 2.18
N GLY A 211 -6.47 -19.04 3.32
CA GLY A 211 -5.55 -20.17 3.44
C GLY A 211 -4.17 -19.92 2.85
N LEU A 212 -3.87 -18.68 2.41
CA LEU A 212 -2.56 -18.27 1.92
C LEU A 212 -1.65 -17.87 3.10
N PRO A 213 -0.33 -18.12 3.01
CA PRO A 213 0.62 -17.62 3.99
C PRO A 213 0.76 -16.09 3.86
N TRP A 214 0.92 -15.39 4.99
CA TRP A 214 1.35 -14.01 4.97
C TRP A 214 2.87 -13.94 4.77
N VAL A 215 3.29 -13.51 3.61
CA VAL A 215 4.69 -13.16 3.32
C VAL A 215 4.77 -11.64 3.32
N LEU A 216 5.73 -11.08 4.03
CA LEU A 216 5.87 -9.63 4.19
C LEU A 216 6.00 -8.93 2.84
N PRO A 217 5.04 -8.11 2.42
CA PRO A 217 5.17 -7.36 1.17
C PRO A 217 6.25 -6.26 1.27
N SER A 218 6.54 -5.79 2.48
CA SER A 218 7.65 -4.91 2.79
C SER A 218 8.14 -5.13 4.22
N PRO A 219 9.36 -4.71 4.58
CA PRO A 219 9.93 -4.96 5.92
C PRO A 219 9.11 -4.43 7.08
N ASN A 220 8.39 -3.32 6.89
CA ASN A 220 7.54 -2.71 7.92
C ASN A 220 6.06 -3.15 7.81
N MET A 221 5.78 -4.27 7.14
CA MET A 221 4.46 -4.89 7.04
C MET A 221 4.48 -6.34 7.55
N PRO A 222 4.90 -6.57 8.83
CA PRO A 222 5.19 -7.91 9.35
C PRO A 222 3.93 -8.77 9.54
N THR A 223 2.78 -8.16 9.81
CA THR A 223 1.55 -8.87 10.18
C THR A 223 0.32 -8.36 9.43
N LEU A 224 -0.73 -9.16 9.41
CA LEU A 224 -2.05 -8.72 8.92
C LEU A 224 -2.64 -7.60 9.80
N GLN A 225 -2.34 -7.61 11.10
CA GLN A 225 -2.74 -6.55 12.02
C GLN A 225 -2.12 -5.21 11.58
N THR A 226 -0.83 -5.23 11.22
CA THR A 226 -0.15 -4.05 10.66
C THR A 226 -0.86 -3.55 9.40
N ALA A 227 -1.23 -4.45 8.46
CA ALA A 227 -1.93 -4.06 7.24
C ALA A 227 -3.30 -3.40 7.53
N LEU A 228 -4.04 -3.89 8.53
CA LEU A 228 -5.34 -3.34 8.91
C LEU A 228 -5.26 -1.93 9.50
N VAL A 229 -4.24 -1.63 10.31
CA VAL A 229 -4.07 -0.29 10.92
C VAL A 229 -3.34 0.70 10.00
N TYR A 230 -2.53 0.19 9.06
CA TYR A 230 -1.65 0.98 8.20
C TYR A 230 -2.34 2.16 7.49
N PRO A 231 -3.54 2.05 6.90
CA PRO A 231 -4.14 3.16 6.17
C PRO A 231 -4.32 4.44 7.01
N GLY A 232 -4.53 4.29 8.31
CA GLY A 232 -4.62 5.43 9.23
C GLY A 232 -3.27 5.83 9.81
N THR A 233 -2.52 4.86 10.30
CA THR A 233 -1.28 5.14 11.04
C THR A 233 -0.11 5.59 10.16
N VAL A 234 -0.16 5.33 8.85
CA VAL A 234 0.80 5.90 7.90
C VAL A 234 0.75 7.44 7.84
N LEU A 235 -0.38 8.07 8.18
CA LEU A 235 -0.50 9.53 8.28
C LEU A 235 0.43 10.12 9.34
N ILE A 236 0.83 9.32 10.35
CA ILE A 236 1.79 9.70 11.39
C ILE A 236 3.17 10.00 10.79
N GLU A 237 3.50 9.46 9.62
CA GLU A 237 4.77 9.78 8.95
C GLU A 237 4.94 11.29 8.70
N ALA A 238 3.84 12.00 8.49
CA ALA A 238 3.83 13.45 8.30
C ALA A 238 3.79 14.27 9.60
N LEU A 239 3.92 13.63 10.75
CA LEU A 239 3.90 14.26 12.06
C LEU A 239 5.20 14.00 12.84
N ASN A 240 5.41 14.77 13.92
CA ASN A 240 6.48 14.53 14.87
C ASN A 240 6.09 13.46 15.92
N LEU A 241 5.41 12.41 15.48
CA LEU A 241 5.08 11.20 16.24
C LEU A 241 5.79 10.01 15.63
N SER A 242 6.17 9.03 16.46
CA SER A 242 6.61 7.73 15.96
C SER A 242 5.40 6.87 15.61
N GLU A 243 5.42 6.28 14.43
CA GLU A 243 4.49 5.25 13.96
C GLU A 243 4.98 3.83 14.29
N GLY A 244 5.91 3.71 15.23
CA GLY A 244 6.46 2.43 15.66
C GLY A 244 7.51 1.81 14.72
N ARG A 245 7.97 2.51 13.67
CA ARG A 245 9.14 2.06 12.90
C ARG A 245 10.34 1.93 13.82
N GLY A 246 11.19 0.92 13.62
CA GLY A 246 12.27 0.60 14.55
C GLY A 246 11.83 -0.23 15.76
N THR A 247 10.57 -0.69 15.79
CA THR A 247 10.05 -1.71 16.70
C THR A 247 9.70 -2.99 15.95
N THR A 248 9.25 -4.03 16.65
CA THR A 248 8.81 -5.30 16.05
C THR A 248 7.39 -5.24 15.46
N ILE A 249 6.61 -4.19 15.76
CA ILE A 249 5.21 -4.02 15.33
C ILE A 249 4.98 -2.58 14.81
N PRO A 250 5.67 -2.21 13.71
CA PRO A 250 5.52 -0.90 13.11
C PRO A 250 4.05 -0.64 12.73
N PHE A 251 3.63 0.61 12.78
CA PHE A 251 2.26 1.09 12.55
C PHE A 251 1.20 0.62 13.55
N GLU A 252 1.43 -0.47 14.29
CA GLU A 252 0.51 -0.90 15.36
C GLU A 252 0.71 -0.06 16.64
N LEU A 253 1.86 0.63 16.74
CA LEU A 253 2.22 1.55 17.81
C LEU A 253 2.25 2.98 17.31
N PHE A 254 1.84 3.89 18.17
CA PHE A 254 2.15 5.31 17.98
C PHE A 254 2.53 5.95 19.32
N GLY A 255 3.44 6.93 19.27
CA GLY A 255 3.88 7.58 20.51
C GLY A 255 4.98 8.61 20.29
N ALA A 256 5.35 9.28 21.38
CA ALA A 256 6.46 10.23 21.44
C ALA A 256 6.93 10.43 22.88
N PRO A 257 8.17 10.93 23.09
CA PRO A 257 8.69 11.20 24.45
C PRO A 257 7.89 12.27 25.22
N PHE A 258 7.19 13.14 24.50
CA PHE A 258 6.45 14.28 25.10
C PHE A 258 4.98 14.00 25.40
N LEU A 259 4.44 12.79 25.11
CA LEU A 259 3.03 12.49 25.33
C LEU A 259 2.73 12.19 26.81
N ASP A 260 1.64 12.76 27.32
CA ASP A 260 1.04 12.34 28.59
C ASP A 260 0.12 11.14 28.30
N GLN A 261 0.67 9.95 28.46
CA GLN A 261 0.01 8.69 28.14
C GLN A 261 -1.28 8.46 28.92
N GLU A 262 -1.34 8.90 30.20
CA GLU A 262 -2.53 8.73 31.04
C GLU A 262 -3.69 9.61 30.57
N LYS A 263 -3.39 10.88 30.27
CA LYS A 263 -4.41 11.79 29.74
C LYS A 263 -4.89 11.35 28.36
N LEU A 264 -3.94 10.95 27.48
CA LEU A 264 -4.27 10.49 26.14
C LEU A 264 -5.16 9.25 26.19
N LYS A 265 -4.81 8.25 27.01
CA LYS A 265 -5.62 7.02 27.16
C LYS A 265 -7.03 7.35 27.62
N LYS A 266 -7.18 8.18 28.66
CA LYS A 266 -8.48 8.60 29.18
C LYS A 266 -9.32 9.33 28.12
N ASN A 267 -8.68 10.17 27.30
CA ASN A 267 -9.36 10.91 26.23
C ASN A 267 -9.83 9.96 25.12
N LEU A 268 -8.97 9.06 24.66
CA LEU A 268 -9.31 8.07 23.62
C LEU A 268 -10.44 7.13 24.06
N ASP A 269 -10.43 6.67 25.32
CA ASP A 269 -11.50 5.83 25.85
C ASP A 269 -12.86 6.55 25.87
N ALA A 270 -12.85 7.85 26.20
CA ALA A 270 -14.06 8.67 26.22
C ALA A 270 -14.67 8.92 24.82
N ARG A 271 -13.89 8.77 23.75
CA ARG A 271 -14.37 8.94 22.37
C ARG A 271 -15.16 7.75 21.83
N HIS A 272 -15.08 6.58 22.47
CA HIS A 272 -15.78 5.36 22.06
C HIS A 272 -15.56 5.01 20.58
N ILE A 273 -14.28 5.05 20.12
CA ILE A 273 -13.92 4.77 18.74
C ILE A 273 -14.26 3.32 18.40
N GLU A 274 -15.05 3.13 17.35
CA GLU A 274 -15.58 1.82 16.99
C GLU A 274 -14.53 0.88 16.40
N GLY A 275 -14.65 -0.42 16.71
CA GLY A 275 -13.87 -1.50 16.09
C GLY A 275 -12.44 -1.62 16.61
N CYS A 276 -12.00 -0.81 17.56
CA CYS A 276 -10.68 -0.94 18.18
C CYS A 276 -10.65 -0.51 19.64
N VAL A 277 -9.57 -0.92 20.32
CA VAL A 277 -9.21 -0.47 21.67
C VAL A 277 -7.75 -0.06 21.72
N PHE A 278 -7.41 0.84 22.63
CA PHE A 278 -6.04 1.35 22.81
C PHE A 278 -5.45 0.81 24.10
N ARG A 279 -4.27 0.20 24.01
CA ARG A 279 -3.49 -0.25 25.16
C ARG A 279 -2.27 0.64 25.35
N LYS A 280 -2.03 1.12 26.56
CA LYS A 280 -0.79 1.85 26.86
C LYS A 280 0.42 0.98 26.55
N HIS A 281 1.41 1.54 25.87
CA HIS A 281 2.62 0.85 25.48
C HIS A 281 3.77 1.81 25.35
N ASP A 282 4.82 1.58 26.14
CA ASP A 282 6.09 2.32 26.03
C ASP A 282 6.99 1.54 25.10
N PHE A 283 7.74 2.24 24.25
CA PHE A 283 8.66 1.61 23.32
C PHE A 283 9.87 2.50 23.02
N ILE A 284 10.96 1.89 22.57
CA ILE A 284 12.17 2.58 22.15
C ILE A 284 12.45 2.19 20.70
N PRO A 285 12.25 3.09 19.72
CA PRO A 285 12.61 2.82 18.33
C PRO A 285 14.12 2.63 18.18
N THR A 286 14.55 1.66 17.35
CA THR A 286 15.97 1.42 17.05
C THR A 286 16.49 2.25 15.90
N PHE A 287 15.61 2.79 15.08
CA PHE A 287 15.90 3.71 13.97
C PHE A 287 14.71 4.64 13.72
N HIS A 288 14.86 5.63 12.83
CA HIS A 288 13.87 6.63 12.45
C HIS A 288 13.58 7.63 13.60
N LYS A 289 12.31 8.07 13.78
CA LYS A 289 11.91 9.08 14.76
C LYS A 289 12.15 8.58 16.19
N PHE A 290 12.75 9.43 17.03
CA PHE A 290 13.03 9.16 18.44
C PHE A 290 13.88 7.90 18.68
N SER A 291 14.77 7.56 17.74
CA SER A 291 15.69 6.42 17.89
C SER A 291 16.47 6.52 19.19
N GLY A 292 16.39 5.47 20.03
CA GLY A 292 17.05 5.39 21.33
C GLY A 292 16.36 6.14 22.48
N GLU A 293 15.25 6.81 22.22
CA GLU A 293 14.46 7.50 23.24
C GLU A 293 13.21 6.70 23.63
N VAL A 294 12.78 6.82 24.89
CA VAL A 294 11.52 6.22 25.33
C VAL A 294 10.35 7.03 24.77
N CYS A 295 9.51 6.38 23.97
CA CYS A 295 8.24 6.92 23.51
C CYS A 295 7.11 6.39 24.39
N TYR A 296 6.32 7.30 24.95
CA TYR A 296 5.07 6.99 25.63
C TYR A 296 3.94 7.00 24.60
N GLY A 297 3.15 5.93 24.54
CA GLY A 297 2.17 5.83 23.47
C GLY A 297 1.15 4.73 23.67
N MET A 298 0.51 4.35 22.56
CA MET A 298 -0.54 3.33 22.54
C MET A 298 -0.24 2.27 21.47
N GLN A 299 -0.72 1.05 21.76
CA GLN A 299 -0.93 0.02 20.75
C GLN A 299 -2.41 0.00 20.37
N ILE A 300 -2.68 -0.11 19.06
CA ILE A 300 -4.02 -0.25 18.51
C ILE A 300 -4.35 -1.73 18.41
N HIS A 301 -5.42 -2.18 19.05
CA HIS A 301 -5.95 -3.53 18.91
C HIS A 301 -7.30 -3.47 18.22
N ILE A 302 -7.42 -4.10 17.05
CA ILE A 302 -8.69 -4.20 16.32
C ILE A 302 -9.53 -5.29 16.96
N THR A 303 -10.77 -4.94 17.33
CA THR A 303 -11.74 -5.84 17.97
C THR A 303 -12.85 -6.26 17.01
N GLU A 304 -13.23 -5.37 16.07
CA GLU A 304 -14.29 -5.60 15.10
C GLU A 304 -13.89 -5.01 13.74
N VAL A 305 -13.37 -5.86 12.83
CA VAL A 305 -12.86 -5.42 11.51
C VAL A 305 -13.93 -4.70 10.69
N ASP A 306 -15.18 -5.19 10.71
CA ASP A 306 -16.28 -4.61 9.93
C ASP A 306 -16.68 -3.18 10.36
N ARG A 307 -16.27 -2.76 11.56
CA ARG A 307 -16.58 -1.44 12.13
C ARG A 307 -15.36 -0.54 12.20
N TYR A 308 -14.16 -1.11 12.08
CA TYR A 308 -12.91 -0.36 12.20
C TYR A 308 -12.68 0.53 10.97
N LYS A 309 -12.54 1.82 11.19
CA LYS A 309 -12.24 2.84 10.19
C LYS A 309 -10.85 3.43 10.47
N PRO A 310 -9.79 2.93 9.83
CA PRO A 310 -8.42 3.28 10.18
C PRO A 310 -8.10 4.77 10.02
N VAL A 311 -8.60 5.41 8.95
CA VAL A 311 -8.31 6.83 8.65
C VAL A 311 -9.05 7.74 9.62
N MET A 312 -10.33 7.45 9.87
CA MET A 312 -11.09 8.20 10.89
C MET A 312 -10.52 8.00 12.29
N THR A 313 -10.10 6.77 12.63
CA THR A 313 -9.42 6.47 13.90
C THR A 313 -8.13 7.28 14.05
N ALA A 314 -7.32 7.40 12.99
CA ALA A 314 -6.12 8.24 13.03
C ALA A 314 -6.45 9.73 13.27
N LEU A 315 -7.49 10.24 12.62
CA LEU A 315 -7.95 11.62 12.83
C LEU A 315 -8.40 11.86 14.27
N GLU A 316 -9.15 10.92 14.87
CA GLU A 316 -9.53 10.94 16.29
C GLU A 316 -8.31 10.89 17.24
N ILE A 317 -7.28 10.09 16.90
CA ILE A 317 -6.03 10.03 17.66
C ILE A 317 -5.30 11.38 17.61
N PHE A 318 -5.18 11.99 16.43
CA PHE A 318 -4.48 13.28 16.29
C PHE A 318 -5.21 14.39 17.07
N ASP A 319 -6.53 14.44 16.97
CA ASP A 319 -7.32 15.39 17.72
C ASP A 319 -7.20 15.18 19.23
N ALA A 320 -7.23 13.93 19.71
CA ALA A 320 -6.99 13.59 21.11
C ALA A 320 -5.60 14.02 21.61
N ILE A 321 -4.56 13.87 20.78
CA ILE A 321 -3.20 14.31 21.10
C ILE A 321 -3.15 15.85 21.20
N PHE A 322 -3.75 16.56 20.26
CA PHE A 322 -3.84 18.02 20.33
C PHE A 322 -4.56 18.51 21.61
N GLU A 323 -5.64 17.82 22.04
CA GLU A 323 -6.37 18.16 23.26
C GLU A 323 -5.56 17.92 24.54
N THR A 324 -4.79 16.85 24.57
CA THR A 324 -4.08 16.40 25.78
C THR A 324 -2.69 16.98 25.95
N THR A 325 -2.01 17.34 24.85
CA THR A 325 -0.62 17.78 24.85
C THR A 325 -0.46 19.27 24.50
N GLY A 326 -1.50 19.88 23.94
CA GLY A 326 -1.48 21.27 23.46
C GLY A 326 -1.01 21.42 22.01
N SER A 327 -1.38 22.55 21.40
CA SER A 327 -1.18 22.81 19.97
C SER A 327 0.29 22.86 19.55
N ASP A 328 1.21 23.18 20.46
CA ASP A 328 2.62 23.37 20.13
C ASP A 328 3.43 22.06 20.14
N ALA A 329 2.90 21.00 20.74
CA ALA A 329 3.59 19.73 20.88
C ALA A 329 3.51 18.87 19.60
N LEU A 330 2.32 18.77 18.99
CA LEU A 330 2.13 18.03 17.74
C LEU A 330 2.40 18.93 16.54
N LYS A 331 3.39 18.58 15.72
CA LYS A 331 3.82 19.36 14.57
C LYS A 331 3.71 18.58 13.28
N PHE A 332 3.25 19.23 12.22
CA PHE A 332 3.30 18.69 10.87
C PHE A 332 4.71 18.84 10.30
N LYS A 333 5.19 17.78 9.66
CA LYS A 333 6.46 17.83 8.92
C LYS A 333 6.33 18.76 7.70
N LEU A 334 7.44 19.44 7.41
CA LEU A 334 7.57 20.23 6.19
C LEU A 334 8.11 19.38 5.04
N PRO A 335 7.91 19.81 3.78
CA PRO A 335 8.55 19.16 2.64
C PRO A 335 10.08 19.06 2.80
N PRO A 336 10.77 18.09 2.14
CA PRO A 336 10.24 17.16 1.14
C PRO A 336 9.64 15.88 1.73
N TYR A 337 8.75 15.23 0.96
CA TYR A 337 8.26 13.89 1.24
C TYR A 337 8.13 13.09 -0.06
N GLU A 338 8.71 11.89 -0.12
CA GLU A 338 8.72 11.00 -1.28
C GLU A 338 9.05 11.72 -2.61
N TYR A 339 10.10 12.56 -2.55
CA TYR A 339 10.62 13.39 -3.65
C TYR A 339 9.65 14.51 -4.11
N GLU A 340 8.59 14.80 -3.35
CA GLU A 340 7.78 16.01 -3.51
C GLU A 340 8.33 17.11 -2.58
N TYR A 341 8.55 18.32 -3.15
CA TYR A 341 9.29 19.39 -2.48
C TYR A 341 8.43 20.61 -2.10
N LYS A 342 7.15 20.63 -2.50
CA LYS A 342 6.27 21.80 -2.33
C LYS A 342 5.05 21.52 -1.48
N LEU A 343 4.40 20.37 -1.70
CA LEU A 343 3.18 20.02 -1.01
C LEU A 343 3.50 19.56 0.43
N MET A 344 2.59 19.88 1.34
CA MET A 344 2.71 19.42 2.73
C MET A 344 2.61 17.88 2.78
N PRO A 345 3.54 17.18 3.46
CA PRO A 345 3.51 15.72 3.58
C PRO A 345 2.17 15.17 4.06
N PHE A 346 1.53 15.84 5.02
CA PHE A 346 0.24 15.41 5.53
C PHE A 346 -0.87 15.50 4.47
N ASP A 347 -0.87 16.54 3.64
CA ASP A 347 -1.87 16.74 2.59
C ASP A 347 -1.70 15.73 1.44
N ILE A 348 -0.44 15.38 1.11
CA ILE A 348 -0.12 14.30 0.17
C ILE A 348 -0.71 12.97 0.68
N LEU A 349 -0.46 12.65 1.95
CA LEU A 349 -0.90 11.39 2.55
C LEU A 349 -2.42 11.34 2.72
N SER A 350 -3.04 12.40 3.25
CA SER A 350 -4.49 12.45 3.43
C SER A 350 -5.24 12.49 2.09
N GLY A 351 -4.71 13.22 1.10
CA GLY A 351 -5.32 13.38 -0.23
C GLY A 351 -5.93 14.75 -0.48
N ASP A 352 -5.94 15.61 0.54
CA ASP A 352 -6.27 17.04 0.47
C ASP A 352 -5.76 17.77 1.73
N SER A 353 -5.96 19.11 1.81
CA SER A 353 -5.55 19.92 2.97
C SER A 353 -6.56 19.93 4.13
N VAL A 354 -7.79 19.45 3.91
CA VAL A 354 -8.92 19.68 4.81
C VAL A 354 -8.70 19.06 6.19
N MET A 355 -8.20 17.81 6.24
CA MET A 355 -7.91 17.16 7.54
C MET A 355 -6.90 17.96 8.37
N ARG A 356 -5.83 18.43 7.75
CA ARG A 356 -4.81 19.26 8.43
C ARG A 356 -5.37 20.58 8.90
N GLU A 357 -6.18 21.25 8.09
CA GLU A 357 -6.79 22.53 8.42
C GLU A 357 -7.78 22.41 9.59
N LEU A 358 -8.60 21.36 9.61
CA LEU A 358 -9.51 21.07 10.72
C LEU A 358 -8.76 20.82 12.02
N LEU A 359 -7.68 20.03 11.98
CA LEU A 359 -6.84 19.77 13.16
C LEU A 359 -6.18 21.05 13.70
N ILE A 360 -5.62 21.90 12.82
CA ILE A 360 -5.00 23.19 13.21
C ILE A 360 -6.06 24.14 13.79
N ALA A 361 -7.22 24.23 13.16
CA ALA A 361 -8.30 25.11 13.59
C ALA A 361 -9.04 24.58 14.82
N ARG A 362 -8.73 23.37 15.30
CA ARG A 362 -9.45 22.70 16.40
C ARG A 362 -10.95 22.61 16.13
N SER A 363 -11.30 22.41 14.87
CA SER A 363 -12.68 22.32 14.42
C SER A 363 -13.22 20.90 14.56
N ASN A 364 -14.54 20.78 14.43
CA ASN A 364 -15.20 19.47 14.50
C ASN A 364 -14.77 18.55 13.35
N ILE A 365 -13.94 17.53 13.66
CA ILE A 365 -13.48 16.52 12.70
C ILE A 365 -14.61 15.61 12.19
N GLY A 366 -15.73 15.57 12.89
CA GLY A 366 -16.88 14.74 12.51
C GLY A 366 -17.50 15.11 11.17
N VAL A 367 -17.28 16.34 10.68
CA VAL A 367 -17.74 16.79 9.35
C VAL A 367 -17.13 15.97 8.20
N GLU A 368 -15.94 15.40 8.43
CA GLU A 368 -15.26 14.55 7.44
C GLU A 368 -16.04 13.25 7.16
N LYS A 369 -16.78 12.73 8.13
CA LYS A 369 -17.59 11.50 7.94
C LYS A 369 -18.63 11.67 6.83
N GLU A 370 -19.28 12.82 6.79
CA GLU A 370 -20.31 13.12 5.77
C GLU A 370 -19.67 13.41 4.42
N ARG A 371 -18.59 14.19 4.41
CA ARG A 371 -17.86 14.52 3.18
C ARG A 371 -17.32 13.24 2.51
N TRP A 372 -16.60 12.41 3.26
CA TRP A 372 -16.05 11.17 2.71
C TRP A 372 -17.14 10.18 2.27
N ALA A 373 -18.26 10.10 3.01
CA ALA A 373 -19.37 9.22 2.63
C ALA A 373 -19.93 9.58 1.24
N HIS A 374 -20.02 10.86 0.91
CA HIS A 374 -20.46 11.33 -0.40
C HIS A 374 -19.43 10.99 -1.49
N GLU A 375 -18.16 11.35 -1.29
CA GLU A 375 -17.07 11.08 -2.24
C GLU A 375 -16.90 9.57 -2.50
N ILE A 376 -16.97 8.76 -1.45
CA ILE A 376 -16.88 7.29 -1.52
C ILE A 376 -18.07 6.71 -2.29
N GLU A 377 -19.29 7.21 -2.11
CA GLU A 377 -20.45 6.67 -2.85
C GLU A 377 -20.33 6.95 -4.35
N GLU A 378 -19.82 8.12 -4.77
CA GLU A 378 -19.54 8.39 -6.18
C GLU A 378 -18.47 7.44 -6.73
N PHE A 379 -17.36 7.28 -6.00
CA PHE A 379 -16.31 6.30 -6.36
C PHE A 379 -16.90 4.87 -6.49
N ARG A 380 -17.73 4.43 -5.55
CA ARG A 380 -18.34 3.08 -5.57
C ARG A 380 -19.24 2.85 -6.78
N LYS A 381 -19.97 3.86 -7.24
CA LYS A 381 -20.80 3.77 -8.46
C LYS A 381 -19.97 3.44 -9.70
N GLU A 382 -18.83 4.11 -9.83
CA GLU A 382 -17.89 3.87 -10.93
C GLU A 382 -17.18 2.52 -10.76
N PHE A 383 -16.68 2.22 -9.57
CA PHE A 383 -15.97 0.97 -9.30
C PHE A 383 -16.82 -0.28 -9.58
N ARG A 384 -18.11 -0.26 -9.28
CA ARG A 384 -19.02 -1.40 -9.56
C ARG A 384 -19.04 -1.81 -11.04
N GLN A 385 -18.69 -0.91 -11.95
CA GLN A 385 -18.68 -1.20 -13.40
C GLN A 385 -17.48 -2.05 -13.81
N ILE A 386 -16.38 -1.97 -13.08
CA ILE A 386 -15.13 -2.68 -13.36
C ILE A 386 -14.81 -3.79 -12.37
N ALA A 387 -15.54 -3.89 -11.27
CA ALA A 387 -15.31 -4.90 -10.23
C ALA A 387 -15.41 -6.32 -10.82
N ILE A 388 -14.39 -7.14 -10.57
CA ILE A 388 -14.29 -8.51 -11.11
C ILE A 388 -14.53 -9.59 -10.05
N TYR A 389 -14.66 -9.19 -8.79
CA TYR A 389 -14.96 -10.07 -7.67
C TYR A 389 -16.23 -9.62 -6.94
N GLN A 390 -16.94 -10.61 -6.39
CA GLN A 390 -18.14 -10.36 -5.58
C GLN A 390 -17.79 -9.71 -4.24
N GLU A 391 -18.73 -8.94 -3.71
CA GLU A 391 -18.68 -8.35 -2.37
C GLU A 391 -18.60 -9.43 -1.28
#